data_03387820e775199eff99251442881268
#
_entry.id   03387820e775199eff99251442881268
#
_cell.length_a   1.000
_cell.length_b   1.000
_cell.length_c   1.000
_cell.angle_alpha   90.00
_cell.angle_beta   90.00
_cell.angle_gamma   90.00
#
_symmetry.space_group_name_H-M   'P 1'
#
loop_
_entity.id
_entity.type
_entity.pdbx_description
1 polymer ?
#
loop_
_entity_poly.entity_id
_entity_poly.type
_entity_poly.pdbx_seq_one_letter_code
_entity_poly.pdbx_strand_id
1 'polypeptide(L)'
;MLRLSSAVLIAAMATSTASAEGLYLGAGFASVNAEEPGYKYGSTNILGLIGYEVNDYLSLEGELSVAISKDKIRIASTNVEIGTEHMGAYAKLTLPTAGPIKPYARFGMARAEASATVGSTTVSVNDSAFSYGIGAEWELSEQTGIRLDYTAADYGVTDASVLALTSVFRF
;
A
#
# COMPACT_ATOMS: atom_id res chain seq x y z
N MET A 1 -7.80 3.30 28.14
CA MET A 1 -6.91 3.29 26.99
C MET A 1 -7.76 3.10 25.76
N LEU A 2 -8.00 4.16 24.99
CA LEU A 2 -8.87 4.15 23.82
C LEU A 2 -8.13 3.49 22.65
N ARG A 3 -8.58 2.31 22.24
CA ARG A 3 -8.15 1.71 20.98
C ARG A 3 -8.95 2.41 19.87
N LEU A 4 -8.35 3.37 19.17
CA LEU A 4 -8.90 3.85 17.91
C LEU A 4 -8.69 2.73 16.87
N SER A 5 -9.78 2.06 16.56
CA SER A 5 -9.83 1.12 15.44
C SER A 5 -9.70 1.92 14.15
N SER A 6 -8.61 1.73 13.41
CA SER A 6 -8.26 2.42 12.15
C SER A 6 -9.15 2.03 10.95
N ALA A 7 -10.35 1.56 11.17
CA ALA A 7 -11.20 0.94 10.15
C ALA A 7 -12.26 1.86 9.51
N VAL A 8 -12.20 3.19 9.66
CA VAL A 8 -13.28 4.08 9.17
C VAL A 8 -12.73 5.32 8.46
N LEU A 9 -12.01 5.18 7.37
CA LEU A 9 -11.68 6.36 6.54
C LEU A 9 -11.82 6.19 5.02
N ILE A 10 -12.43 5.12 4.54
CA ILE A 10 -12.56 4.89 3.07
C ILE A 10 -13.92 5.31 2.50
N ALA A 11 -14.91 5.67 3.31
CA ALA A 11 -16.30 5.85 2.85
C ALA A 11 -16.82 7.30 2.79
N ALA A 12 -16.04 8.33 3.02
CA ALA A 12 -16.60 9.68 3.27
C ALA A 12 -16.15 10.80 2.31
N MET A 13 -15.61 10.52 1.13
CA MET A 13 -15.19 11.59 0.21
C MET A 13 -15.93 11.64 -1.14
N ALA A 14 -17.18 11.22 -1.19
CA ALA A 14 -17.96 11.22 -2.42
C ALA A 14 -18.78 12.49 -2.69
N THR A 15 -18.65 13.56 -1.90
CA THR A 15 -19.50 14.76 -2.10
C THR A 15 -18.76 16.07 -1.80
N SER A 16 -17.70 16.38 -2.52
CA SER A 16 -17.26 17.76 -2.66
C SER A 16 -16.82 18.01 -4.08
N THR A 17 -17.68 18.65 -4.88
CA THR A 17 -17.33 19.28 -6.17
C THR A 17 -16.49 20.54 -5.94
N ALA A 18 -15.48 20.49 -5.12
CA ALA A 18 -14.41 21.45 -5.19
C ALA A 18 -13.48 20.94 -6.29
N SER A 19 -13.21 21.74 -7.29
CA SER A 19 -12.20 21.47 -8.33
C SER A 19 -10.86 21.20 -7.65
N ALA A 20 -10.64 19.96 -7.31
CA ALA A 20 -9.37 19.48 -6.78
C ALA A 20 -8.52 19.03 -7.97
N GLU A 21 -8.26 19.96 -8.87
CA GLU A 21 -7.43 19.75 -10.04
C GLU A 21 -6.12 19.10 -9.61
N GLY A 22 -5.84 17.90 -10.12
CA GLY A 22 -4.68 17.09 -9.74
C GLY A 22 -4.88 16.11 -8.57
N LEU A 23 -6.01 16.12 -7.85
CA LEU A 23 -6.27 15.13 -6.82
C LEU A 23 -6.77 13.82 -7.43
N TYR A 24 -6.30 12.70 -6.91
CA TYR A 24 -6.82 11.37 -7.25
C TYR A 24 -6.87 10.44 -6.05
N LEU A 25 -7.75 9.48 -6.13
CA LEU A 25 -7.91 8.41 -5.14
C LEU A 25 -7.72 7.07 -5.82
N GLY A 26 -7.26 6.09 -5.05
CA GLY A 26 -7.16 4.72 -5.52
C GLY A 26 -7.57 3.72 -4.46
N ALA A 27 -8.08 2.59 -4.93
CA ALA A 27 -8.39 1.44 -4.09
C ALA A 27 -8.07 0.15 -4.82
N GLY A 28 -7.58 -0.85 -4.10
CA GLY A 28 -7.16 -2.09 -4.71
C GLY A 28 -6.75 -3.16 -3.71
N PHE A 29 -6.00 -4.11 -4.23
CA PHE A 29 -5.46 -5.22 -3.45
C PHE A 29 -3.94 -5.24 -3.58
N ALA A 30 -3.28 -5.65 -2.51
CA ALA A 30 -1.84 -5.82 -2.46
C ALA A 30 -1.49 -7.20 -1.91
N SER A 31 -0.52 -7.85 -2.54
CA SER A 31 0.17 -9.02 -2.00
C SER A 31 1.46 -8.53 -1.34
N VAL A 32 1.52 -8.63 -0.04
CA VAL A 32 2.69 -8.28 0.76
C VAL A 32 3.47 -9.55 1.03
N ASN A 33 4.76 -9.55 0.73
CA ASN A 33 5.68 -10.63 1.06
C ASN A 33 6.81 -10.06 1.89
N ALA A 34 7.15 -10.73 2.97
CA ALA A 34 8.28 -10.39 3.81
C ALA A 34 9.16 -11.62 4.01
N GLU A 35 10.47 -11.40 3.94
CA GLU A 35 11.47 -12.42 4.05
C GLU A 35 12.44 -12.08 5.19
N GLU A 36 12.60 -13.02 6.11
CA GLU A 36 13.59 -13.01 7.17
C GLU A 36 14.47 -14.26 7.05
N PRO A 37 15.69 -14.28 7.62
CA PRO A 37 16.52 -15.47 7.61
C PRO A 37 15.79 -16.70 8.17
N GLY A 38 15.42 -17.63 7.28
CA GLY A 38 14.72 -18.87 7.63
C GLY A 38 13.19 -18.82 7.63
N TYR A 39 12.57 -17.65 7.38
CA TYR A 39 11.10 -17.51 7.34
C TYR A 39 10.64 -16.64 6.20
N LYS A 40 9.56 -17.06 5.55
CA LYS A 40 8.82 -16.26 4.55
C LYS A 40 7.37 -16.24 4.98
N TYR A 41 6.79 -15.07 4.97
CA TYR A 41 5.37 -14.89 5.24
C TYR A 41 4.77 -13.86 4.29
N GLY A 42 3.49 -14.01 4.03
CA GLY A 42 2.79 -13.12 3.13
C GLY A 42 1.39 -12.82 3.62
N SER A 43 0.83 -11.76 3.13
CA SER A 43 -0.58 -11.41 3.38
C SER A 43 -1.20 -10.83 2.12
N THR A 44 -2.52 -10.96 2.02
CA THR A 44 -3.30 -10.19 1.07
C THR A 44 -3.95 -9.03 1.81
N ASN A 45 -3.72 -7.83 1.29
CA ASN A 45 -4.18 -6.60 1.89
C ASN A 45 -5.17 -5.90 0.96
N ILE A 46 -6.13 -5.20 1.54
CA ILE A 46 -6.86 -4.14 0.85
C ILE A 46 -6.02 -2.86 0.96
N LEU A 47 -5.96 -2.12 -0.13
CA LEU A 47 -5.13 -0.93 -0.24
C LEU A 47 -5.98 0.27 -0.64
N GLY A 48 -5.72 1.40 -0.01
CA GLY A 48 -6.23 2.70 -0.39
C GLY A 48 -5.09 3.69 -0.58
N LEU A 49 -5.19 4.54 -1.57
CA LEU A 49 -4.25 5.61 -1.80
C LEU A 49 -4.96 6.94 -2.09
N ILE A 50 -4.28 8.00 -1.74
CA ILE A 50 -4.60 9.37 -2.13
C ILE A 50 -3.35 9.97 -2.78
N GLY A 51 -3.52 10.65 -3.90
CA GLY A 51 -2.42 11.30 -4.61
C GLY A 51 -2.79 12.68 -5.12
N TYR A 52 -1.74 13.48 -5.33
CA TYR A 52 -1.85 14.80 -5.92
C TYR A 52 -0.83 14.94 -7.05
N GLU A 53 -1.29 15.23 -8.24
CA GLU A 53 -0.47 15.51 -9.43
C GLU A 53 0.08 16.93 -9.35
N VAL A 54 1.38 17.06 -9.05
CA VAL A 54 2.07 18.37 -9.01
C VAL A 54 2.28 18.90 -10.43
N ASN A 55 2.54 17.99 -11.37
CA ASN A 55 2.64 18.21 -12.82
C ASN A 55 2.57 16.84 -13.53
N ASP A 56 2.67 16.85 -14.87
CA ASP A 56 2.59 15.66 -15.73
C ASP A 56 3.61 14.56 -15.39
N TYR A 57 4.68 14.89 -14.65
CA TYR A 57 5.79 13.97 -14.35
C TYR A 57 5.84 13.57 -12.88
N LEU A 58 5.33 14.42 -11.98
CA LEU A 58 5.50 14.27 -10.54
C LEU A 58 4.16 14.27 -9.84
N SER A 59 3.93 13.24 -9.03
CA SER A 59 2.82 13.18 -8.07
C SER A 59 3.35 12.88 -6.67
N LEU A 60 2.61 13.31 -5.66
CA LEU A 60 2.80 12.94 -4.26
C LEU A 60 1.68 12.01 -3.84
N GLU A 61 2.01 10.92 -3.17
CA GLU A 61 1.05 9.87 -2.80
C GLU A 61 1.14 9.53 -1.32
N GLY A 62 -0.02 9.31 -0.71
CA GLY A 62 -0.15 8.64 0.58
C GLY A 62 -0.87 7.30 0.38
N GLU A 63 -0.39 6.25 1.02
CA GLU A 63 -0.90 4.88 0.87
C GLU A 63 -1.15 4.25 2.23
N LEU A 64 -2.23 3.49 2.34
CA LEU A 64 -2.57 2.67 3.50
C LEU A 64 -3.00 1.30 3.03
N SER A 65 -2.51 0.25 3.68
CA SER A 65 -3.00 -1.10 3.45
C SER A 65 -3.20 -1.88 4.74
N VAL A 66 -4.23 -2.73 4.75
CA VAL A 66 -4.61 -3.55 5.90
C VAL A 66 -4.82 -4.99 5.45
N ALA A 67 -4.26 -5.94 6.16
CA ALA A 67 -4.41 -7.36 5.86
C ALA A 67 -5.87 -7.81 5.98
N ILE A 68 -6.40 -8.40 4.92
CA ILE A 68 -7.70 -9.09 4.88
C ILE A 68 -7.54 -10.61 4.98
N SER A 69 -6.34 -11.13 4.65
CA SER A 69 -5.95 -12.52 4.87
C SER A 69 -4.70 -12.54 5.73
N LYS A 70 -4.75 -13.29 6.83
CA LYS A 70 -3.65 -13.46 7.75
C LYS A 70 -3.03 -14.82 7.56
N ASP A 71 -1.71 -14.88 7.50
CA ASP A 71 -1.01 -16.15 7.52
C ASP A 71 -1.09 -16.81 8.89
N LYS A 72 -1.30 -18.13 8.88
CA LYS A 72 -1.29 -18.96 10.08
C LYS A 72 -0.01 -19.75 10.14
N ILE A 73 0.88 -19.34 11.03
CA ILE A 73 2.10 -20.10 11.31
C ILE A 73 1.87 -20.96 12.54
N ARG A 74 2.30 -22.23 12.46
CA ARG A 74 2.24 -23.14 13.60
C ARG A 74 3.62 -23.19 14.26
N ILE A 75 3.71 -22.59 15.45
CA ILE A 75 4.91 -22.63 16.28
C ILE A 75 4.67 -23.64 17.40
N ALA A 76 5.43 -24.75 17.38
CA ALA A 76 5.18 -25.90 18.24
C ALA A 76 3.74 -26.45 18.10
N SER A 77 2.88 -26.31 19.08
CA SER A 77 1.48 -26.76 19.01
C SER A 77 0.48 -25.59 18.93
N THR A 78 0.96 -24.35 18.75
CA THR A 78 0.15 -23.14 18.81
C THR A 78 0.02 -22.51 17.43
N ASN A 79 -1.21 -22.16 17.03
CA ASN A 79 -1.44 -21.37 15.83
C ASN A 79 -1.24 -19.89 16.15
N VAL A 80 -0.37 -19.23 15.39
CA VAL A 80 -0.11 -17.79 15.44
C VAL A 80 -0.66 -17.17 14.16
N GLU A 81 -1.54 -16.19 14.29
CA GLU A 81 -2.04 -15.40 13.15
C GLU A 81 -1.17 -14.14 12.99
N ILE A 82 -0.61 -13.96 11.80
CA ILE A 82 0.22 -12.80 11.46
C ILE A 82 -0.56 -11.94 10.48
N GLY A 83 -0.78 -10.66 10.86
CA GLY A 83 -1.34 -9.63 10.00
C GLY A 83 -0.35 -8.51 9.81
N THR A 84 -0.38 -7.89 8.63
CA THR A 84 0.46 -6.74 8.30
C THR A 84 -0.40 -5.53 7.98
N GLU A 85 -0.03 -4.38 8.55
CA GLU A 85 -0.55 -3.08 8.17
C GLU A 85 0.61 -2.28 7.60
N HIS A 86 0.35 -1.50 6.56
CA HIS A 86 1.36 -0.71 5.90
C HIS A 86 0.83 0.70 5.64
N MET A 87 1.68 1.69 5.87
CA MET A 87 1.43 3.09 5.55
C MET A 87 2.67 3.66 4.86
N GLY A 88 2.48 4.38 3.75
CA GLY A 88 3.58 4.96 3.00
C GLY A 88 3.27 6.37 2.49
N ALA A 89 4.33 7.14 2.29
CA ALA A 89 4.31 8.41 1.58
C ALA A 89 5.38 8.39 0.48
N TYR A 90 4.97 8.70 -0.74
CA TYR A 90 5.80 8.53 -1.93
C TYR A 90 5.80 9.76 -2.83
N ALA A 91 6.91 9.99 -3.50
CA ALA A 91 6.97 10.73 -4.74
C ALA A 91 6.90 9.74 -5.91
N LYS A 92 5.97 9.94 -6.83
CA LYS A 92 5.81 9.14 -8.06
C LYS A 92 6.30 9.96 -9.25
N LEU A 93 7.23 9.39 -10.01
CA LEU A 93 7.74 9.95 -11.26
C LEU A 93 7.16 9.17 -12.43
N THR A 94 6.30 9.80 -13.20
CA THR A 94 5.64 9.22 -14.37
C THR A 94 6.41 9.56 -15.64
N LEU A 95 6.62 8.57 -16.49
CA LEU A 95 7.17 8.77 -17.81
C LEU A 95 6.04 9.07 -18.79
N PRO A 96 5.99 10.26 -19.41
CA PRO A 96 4.97 10.57 -20.39
C PRO A 96 5.18 9.72 -21.64
N THR A 97 4.13 9.02 -22.03
CA THR A 97 4.08 8.22 -23.26
C THR A 97 2.93 8.71 -24.12
N ALA A 98 3.03 8.53 -25.42
CA ALA A 98 1.93 8.85 -26.34
C ALA A 98 0.75 7.87 -26.23
N GLY A 99 0.95 6.71 -25.59
CA GLY A 99 -0.09 5.69 -25.40
C GLY A 99 -0.79 5.79 -24.04
N PRO A 100 -1.80 4.96 -23.83
CA PRO A 100 -2.57 4.93 -22.60
C PRO A 100 -1.82 4.28 -21.43
N ILE A 101 -0.66 3.68 -21.64
CA ILE A 101 0.15 3.07 -20.59
C ILE A 101 1.22 4.07 -20.16
N LYS A 102 1.20 4.43 -18.88
CA LYS A 102 2.12 5.37 -18.24
C LYS A 102 3.03 4.61 -17.26
N PRO A 103 4.25 4.26 -17.66
CA PRO A 103 5.23 3.70 -16.72
C PRO A 103 5.64 4.75 -15.70
N TYR A 104 5.95 4.31 -14.49
CA TYR A 104 6.41 5.20 -13.43
C TYR A 104 7.38 4.49 -12.48
N ALA A 105 8.15 5.31 -11.77
CA ALA A 105 8.88 4.90 -10.59
C ALA A 105 8.33 5.66 -9.38
N ARG A 106 8.39 5.06 -8.19
CA ARG A 106 8.02 5.73 -6.94
C ARG A 106 9.09 5.49 -5.88
N PHE A 107 9.29 6.46 -5.00
CA PHE A 107 10.20 6.35 -3.87
C PHE A 107 9.69 7.18 -2.71
N GLY A 108 9.99 6.73 -1.50
CA GLY A 108 9.45 7.38 -0.31
C GLY A 108 9.83 6.66 0.97
N MET A 109 9.02 6.89 1.99
CA MET A 109 9.13 6.24 3.28
C MET A 109 7.90 5.39 3.53
N ALA A 110 8.14 4.18 4.00
CA ALA A 110 7.10 3.25 4.39
C ALA A 110 7.25 2.86 5.86
N ARG A 111 6.12 2.69 6.53
CA ARG A 111 6.03 2.12 7.87
C ARG A 111 5.19 0.86 7.80
N ALA A 112 5.74 -0.23 8.27
CA ALA A 112 5.02 -1.48 8.41
C ALA A 112 4.79 -1.80 9.89
N GLU A 113 3.62 -2.34 10.19
CA GLU A 113 3.30 -2.92 11.49
C GLU A 113 2.96 -4.40 11.28
N ALA A 114 3.71 -5.28 11.90
CA ALA A 114 3.41 -6.69 11.96
C ALA A 114 2.79 -7.02 13.31
N SER A 115 1.63 -7.67 13.31
CA SER A 115 0.94 -8.10 14.51
C SER A 115 0.85 -9.63 14.58
N ALA A 116 1.27 -10.21 15.69
CA ALA A 116 1.13 -11.63 15.99
C ALA A 116 0.08 -11.83 17.07
N THR A 117 -0.91 -12.67 16.80
CA THR A 117 -2.01 -12.96 17.75
C THR A 117 -1.98 -14.43 18.16
N VAL A 118 -1.94 -14.66 19.48
CA VAL A 118 -2.04 -15.99 20.10
C VAL A 118 -3.19 -15.97 21.10
N GLY A 119 -4.27 -16.65 20.80
CA GLY A 119 -5.49 -16.60 21.61
C GLY A 119 -6.05 -15.18 21.70
N SER A 120 -6.06 -14.58 22.88
CA SER A 120 -6.52 -13.20 23.13
C SER A 120 -5.39 -12.17 23.24
N THR A 121 -4.14 -12.58 23.10
CA THR A 121 -2.97 -11.72 23.25
C THR A 121 -2.43 -11.34 21.87
N THR A 122 -2.29 -10.05 21.59
CA THR A 122 -1.67 -9.52 20.38
C THR A 122 -0.42 -8.74 20.75
N VAL A 123 0.67 -9.03 20.06
CA VAL A 123 1.93 -8.29 20.13
C VAL A 123 2.17 -7.67 18.75
N SER A 124 2.50 -6.38 18.70
CA SER A 124 2.82 -5.67 17.47
C SER A 124 4.24 -5.15 17.51
N VAL A 125 4.90 -5.21 16.36
CA VAL A 125 6.21 -4.58 16.11
C VAL A 125 6.03 -3.68 14.89
N ASN A 126 6.59 -2.49 14.92
CA ASN A 126 6.57 -1.59 13.78
C ASN A 126 7.97 -1.09 13.46
N ASP A 127 8.21 -0.88 12.18
CA ASP A 127 9.46 -0.32 11.68
C ASP A 127 9.19 0.57 10.46
N SER A 128 10.15 1.46 10.14
CA SER A 128 10.06 2.38 9.01
C SER A 128 11.30 2.24 8.13
N ALA A 129 11.09 2.22 6.83
CA ALA A 129 12.14 2.05 5.85
C ALA A 129 11.99 3.00 4.67
N PHE A 130 13.11 3.26 4.01
CA PHE A 130 13.07 3.80 2.66
C PHE A 130 12.50 2.75 1.72
N SER A 131 11.58 3.18 0.88
CA SER A 131 10.84 2.30 -0.02
C SER A 131 10.88 2.85 -1.43
N TYR A 132 11.02 1.96 -2.40
CA TYR A 132 11.08 2.30 -3.82
C TYR A 132 10.35 1.25 -4.65
N GLY A 133 9.84 1.68 -5.80
CA GLY A 133 9.06 0.79 -6.65
C GLY A 133 8.98 1.28 -8.08
N ILE A 134 8.50 0.38 -8.91
CA ILE A 134 8.18 0.65 -10.31
C ILE A 134 6.78 0.14 -10.61
N GLY A 135 6.13 0.74 -11.56
CA GLY A 135 4.81 0.34 -11.98
C GLY A 135 4.41 0.90 -13.32
N ALA A 136 3.21 0.55 -13.71
CA ALA A 136 2.56 1.11 -14.87
C ALA A 136 1.08 1.36 -14.57
N GLU A 137 0.56 2.44 -15.06
CA GLU A 137 -0.85 2.79 -15.04
C GLU A 137 -1.40 2.73 -16.46
N TRP A 138 -2.48 2.01 -16.63
CA TRP A 138 -3.27 1.99 -17.85
C TRP A 138 -4.43 2.96 -17.68
N GLU A 139 -4.38 4.09 -18.39
CA GLU A 139 -5.45 5.08 -18.47
C GLU A 139 -6.59 4.52 -19.31
N LEU A 140 -7.72 4.23 -18.68
CA LEU A 140 -8.93 3.77 -19.35
C LEU A 140 -9.78 4.94 -19.85
N SER A 141 -9.71 6.07 -19.17
CA SER A 141 -10.30 7.35 -19.52
C SER A 141 -9.50 8.48 -18.86
N GLU A 142 -9.88 9.74 -19.10
CA GLU A 142 -9.27 10.90 -18.43
C GLU A 142 -9.40 10.82 -16.90
N GLN A 143 -10.45 10.19 -16.40
CA GLN A 143 -10.74 10.10 -14.97
C GLN A 143 -10.37 8.77 -14.33
N THR A 144 -10.23 7.69 -15.09
CA THR A 144 -10.04 6.35 -14.53
C THR A 144 -8.84 5.63 -15.10
N GLY A 145 -8.11 4.92 -14.23
CA GLY A 145 -6.98 4.09 -14.58
C GLY A 145 -6.90 2.81 -13.74
N ILE A 146 -6.12 1.87 -14.23
CA ILE A 146 -5.73 0.67 -13.49
C ILE A 146 -4.21 0.66 -13.37
N ARG A 147 -3.71 0.45 -12.17
CA ARG A 147 -2.28 0.42 -11.85
C ARG A 147 -1.85 -0.96 -11.42
N LEU A 148 -0.69 -1.36 -11.88
CA LEU A 148 0.07 -2.48 -11.34
C LEU A 148 1.45 -1.95 -10.94
N ASP A 149 1.82 -2.18 -9.69
CA ASP A 149 3.14 -1.77 -9.19
C ASP A 149 3.77 -2.79 -8.25
N TYR A 150 5.08 -2.78 -8.27
CA TYR A 150 5.94 -3.54 -7.36
C TYR A 150 6.78 -2.57 -6.56
N THR A 151 6.72 -2.69 -5.24
CA THR A 151 7.45 -1.84 -4.31
C THR A 151 8.26 -2.70 -3.36
N ALA A 152 9.50 -2.31 -3.11
CA ALA A 152 10.42 -2.95 -2.17
C ALA A 152 10.77 -1.98 -1.04
N ALA A 153 10.98 -2.52 0.15
CA ALA A 153 11.43 -1.80 1.33
C ALA A 153 12.38 -2.68 2.13
N ASP A 154 13.48 -2.10 2.58
CA ASP A 154 14.49 -2.75 3.41
C ASP A 154 14.37 -2.23 4.84
N TYR A 155 13.90 -3.09 5.74
CA TYR A 155 13.78 -2.83 7.18
C TYR A 155 14.99 -3.35 7.98
N GLY A 156 16.11 -3.56 7.32
CA GLY A 156 17.37 -4.01 7.91
C GLY A 156 17.47 -5.52 8.04
N VAL A 157 16.69 -6.16 8.91
CA VAL A 157 16.67 -7.63 9.06
C VAL A 157 15.54 -8.29 8.26
N THR A 158 14.60 -7.49 7.77
CA THR A 158 13.41 -7.93 7.00
C THR A 158 13.37 -7.20 5.66
N ASP A 159 13.42 -7.97 4.59
CA ASP A 159 13.13 -7.45 3.25
C ASP A 159 11.64 -7.62 2.97
N ALA A 160 10.98 -6.53 2.61
CA ALA A 160 9.57 -6.56 2.25
C ALA A 160 9.35 -6.18 0.79
N SER A 161 8.40 -6.85 0.16
CA SER A 161 7.95 -6.52 -1.19
C SER A 161 6.43 -6.53 -1.27
N VAL A 162 5.90 -5.61 -2.05
CA VAL A 162 4.46 -5.41 -2.26
C VAL A 162 4.18 -5.41 -3.74
N LEU A 163 3.33 -6.31 -4.21
CA LEU A 163 2.73 -6.27 -5.54
C LEU A 163 1.30 -5.79 -5.41
N ALA A 164 0.97 -4.64 -5.98
CA ALA A 164 -0.35 -4.03 -5.87
C ALA A 164 -1.06 -3.89 -7.22
N LEU A 165 -2.36 -4.14 -7.21
CA LEU A 165 -3.28 -3.87 -8.31
C LEU A 165 -4.34 -2.87 -7.80
N THR A 166 -4.39 -1.68 -8.39
CA THR A 166 -5.17 -0.56 -7.88
C THR A 166 -5.99 0.07 -9.01
N SER A 167 -7.25 0.36 -8.77
CA SER A 167 -8.07 1.25 -9.59
C SER A 167 -7.90 2.68 -9.09
N VAL A 168 -7.71 3.63 -9.99
CA VAL A 168 -7.47 5.05 -9.70
C VAL A 168 -8.58 5.89 -10.30
N PHE A 169 -9.02 6.89 -9.58
CA PHE A 169 -10.02 7.87 -10.01
C PHE A 169 -9.49 9.30 -9.78
N ARG A 170 -9.50 10.12 -10.83
CA ARG A 170 -9.10 11.54 -10.87
C ARG A 170 -10.32 12.44 -10.86
N PHE A 171 -10.18 13.57 -10.18
CA PHE A 171 -11.23 14.59 -10.05
C PHE A 171 -11.02 15.75 -11.00
#